data_7346fe8623ed9628ad79f10f0ed23be6
#
_entry.id   7346fe8623ed9628ad79f10f0ed23be6
#
_cell.length_a   1.000
_cell.length_b   1.000
_cell.length_c   1.000
_cell.angle_alpha   90.00
_cell.angle_beta   90.00
_cell.angle_gamma   90.00
#
_symmetry.space_group_name_H-M   'P 1'
#
loop_
_entity.id
_entity.type
_entity.pdbx_description
1 polymer ?
#
loop_
_entity_poly.entity_id
_entity_poly.type
_entity_poly.pdbx_seq_one_letter_code
_entity_poly.pdbx_strand_id
1 'polypeptide(L)'
;MVWVVPTFRQIFDGFGAALPAPTRALLAVSSATSAWGGTFVAVATALALAARHALRRSPQLRYTVAQRMLNAPVVGSALARFAAARWCRSLATLLGAGVPLADAFATLERASGHPVFERATEQIAARVLRGVRLADAMHAAGCFPDDVVQPIAVAEETGALDTMLADIASLCERQLDARLDALAALGEPLIVIVLGALVGALVIAMYLPILQLGNVV
;
A
#
# COMPACT_ATOMS: atom_id res chain seq x y z
N MET A 1 16.93 19.62 -13.76
CA MET A 1 17.15 18.79 -14.93
C MET A 1 16.56 19.40 -16.20
N VAL A 2 15.28 19.77 -16.25
CA VAL A 2 14.60 20.30 -17.48
C VAL A 2 15.19 21.60 -18.01
N TRP A 3 15.80 22.44 -17.18
CA TRP A 3 16.39 23.72 -17.58
C TRP A 3 17.91 23.67 -17.81
N VAL A 4 18.62 22.88 -17.03
CA VAL A 4 20.11 22.83 -17.07
C VAL A 4 20.60 22.04 -18.28
N VAL A 5 19.94 20.95 -18.63
CA VAL A 5 20.34 20.05 -19.71
C VAL A 5 20.25 20.69 -21.12
N PRO A 6 19.21 21.48 -21.48
CA PRO A 6 19.16 22.18 -22.77
C PRO A 6 20.26 23.22 -22.95
N THR A 7 20.63 23.92 -21.88
CA THR A 7 21.67 24.95 -21.92
C THR A 7 23.02 24.34 -22.21
N PHE A 8 23.34 23.17 -21.65
CA PHE A 8 24.57 22.45 -21.95
C PHE A 8 24.60 21.92 -23.38
N ARG A 9 23.50 21.48 -23.94
CA ARG A 9 23.41 21.03 -25.33
C ARG A 9 23.82 22.13 -26.32
N GLN A 10 23.33 23.37 -26.09
CA GLN A 10 23.67 24.52 -26.93
C GLN A 10 25.17 24.89 -26.88
N ILE A 11 25.81 24.73 -25.72
CA ILE A 11 27.24 25.00 -25.55
C ILE A 11 28.08 23.96 -26.28
N PHE A 12 27.72 22.67 -26.22
CA PHE A 12 28.50 21.59 -26.85
C PHE A 12 28.30 21.48 -28.37
N ASP A 13 27.09 21.78 -28.87
CA ASP A 13 26.83 21.85 -30.32
C ASP A 13 27.72 22.91 -30.99
N GLY A 14 28.18 23.95 -30.23
CA GLY A 14 29.11 24.97 -30.69
C GLY A 14 30.57 24.52 -30.81
N PHE A 15 30.98 23.43 -30.15
CA PHE A 15 32.34 22.92 -30.12
C PHE A 15 32.61 21.74 -31.09
N GLY A 16 31.59 21.22 -31.79
CA GLY A 16 31.74 20.19 -32.82
C GLY A 16 32.28 18.84 -32.34
N ALA A 17 32.37 18.60 -31.02
CA ALA A 17 32.90 17.38 -30.43
C ALA A 17 31.79 16.35 -30.18
N ALA A 18 32.03 15.07 -30.51
CA ALA A 18 31.10 13.99 -30.27
C ALA A 18 30.88 13.78 -28.75
N LEU A 19 29.66 13.96 -28.27
CA LEU A 19 29.33 13.77 -26.86
C LEU A 19 29.60 12.33 -26.38
N PRO A 20 30.21 12.14 -25.21
CA PRO A 20 30.44 10.84 -24.61
C PRO A 20 29.11 10.05 -24.41
N ALA A 21 29.20 8.71 -24.47
CA ALA A 21 28.05 7.83 -24.34
C ALA A 21 27.19 8.07 -23.07
N PRO A 22 27.78 8.27 -21.87
CA PRO A 22 27.00 8.55 -20.66
C PRO A 22 26.25 9.89 -20.72
N THR A 23 26.81 10.91 -21.33
CA THR A 23 26.15 12.23 -21.49
C THR A 23 24.99 12.13 -22.47
N ARG A 24 25.12 11.34 -23.55
CA ARG A 24 24.02 11.05 -24.50
C ARG A 24 22.87 10.28 -23.85
N ALA A 25 23.16 9.29 -23.01
CA ALA A 25 22.16 8.55 -22.28
C ALA A 25 21.35 9.47 -21.33
N LEU A 26 22.04 10.37 -20.63
CA LEU A 26 21.42 11.33 -19.70
C LEU A 26 20.53 12.35 -20.44
N LEU A 27 20.97 12.82 -21.61
CA LEU A 27 20.20 13.69 -22.50
C LEU A 27 18.96 12.98 -23.05
N ALA A 28 19.07 11.71 -23.44
CA ALA A 28 17.94 10.91 -23.93
C ALA A 28 16.89 10.67 -22.83
N VAL A 29 17.30 10.35 -21.62
CA VAL A 29 16.39 10.22 -20.47
C VAL A 29 15.71 11.54 -20.14
N SER A 30 16.46 12.65 -20.12
CA SER A 30 15.92 13.99 -19.85
C SER A 30 14.92 14.43 -20.91
N SER A 31 15.21 14.21 -22.20
CA SER A 31 14.31 14.56 -23.30
C SER A 31 13.07 13.67 -23.33
N ALA A 32 13.20 12.38 -23.04
CA ALA A 32 12.07 11.47 -22.91
C ALA A 32 11.16 11.89 -21.74
N THR A 33 11.74 12.23 -20.60
CA THR A 33 10.97 12.67 -19.41
C THR A 33 10.27 14.00 -19.65
N SER A 34 10.91 14.94 -20.35
CA SER A 34 10.28 16.24 -20.66
C SER A 34 9.18 16.14 -21.72
N ALA A 35 9.34 15.25 -22.71
CA ALA A 35 8.38 15.07 -23.78
C ALA A 35 7.14 14.23 -23.33
N TRP A 36 7.39 13.19 -22.55
CA TRP A 36 6.34 12.20 -22.20
C TRP A 36 5.89 12.28 -20.75
N GLY A 37 6.63 12.97 -19.86
CA GLY A 37 6.32 13.05 -18.43
C GLY A 37 4.93 13.63 -18.16
N GLY A 38 4.58 14.72 -18.83
CA GLY A 38 3.25 15.35 -18.70
C GLY A 38 2.11 14.46 -19.19
N THR A 39 2.30 13.80 -20.33
CA THR A 39 1.31 12.86 -20.88
C THR A 39 1.17 11.62 -20.04
N PHE A 40 2.27 11.07 -19.50
CA PHE A 40 2.24 9.91 -18.62
C PHE A 40 1.49 10.22 -17.31
N VAL A 41 1.77 11.38 -16.68
CA VAL A 41 1.05 11.83 -15.48
C VAL A 41 -0.44 12.05 -15.78
N ALA A 42 -0.78 12.68 -16.91
CA ALA A 42 -2.16 12.91 -17.30
C ALA A 42 -2.93 11.60 -17.56
N VAL A 43 -2.31 10.63 -18.24
CA VAL A 43 -2.89 9.30 -18.48
C VAL A 43 -3.02 8.52 -17.18
N ALA A 44 -1.99 8.53 -16.32
CA ALA A 44 -2.03 7.84 -15.02
C ALA A 44 -3.12 8.41 -14.11
N THR A 45 -3.27 9.74 -14.05
CA THR A 45 -4.34 10.39 -13.27
C THR A 45 -5.72 10.12 -13.86
N ALA A 46 -5.89 10.16 -15.18
CA ALA A 46 -7.14 9.81 -15.83
C ALA A 46 -7.53 8.35 -15.57
N LEU A 47 -6.56 7.42 -15.66
CA LEU A 47 -6.77 6.00 -15.39
C LEU A 47 -7.14 5.75 -13.92
N ALA A 48 -6.46 6.42 -12.98
CA ALA A 48 -6.77 6.35 -11.55
C ALA A 48 -8.18 6.88 -11.23
N LEU A 49 -8.57 8.00 -11.85
CA LEU A 49 -9.92 8.56 -11.70
C LEU A 49 -10.99 7.66 -12.31
N ALA A 50 -10.73 7.09 -13.49
CA ALA A 50 -11.63 6.14 -14.15
C ALA A 50 -11.80 4.85 -13.33
N ALA A 51 -10.69 4.29 -12.80
CA ALA A 51 -10.73 3.14 -11.93
C ALA A 51 -11.51 3.42 -10.63
N ARG A 52 -11.26 4.57 -9.99
CA ARG A 52 -12.01 5.02 -8.81
C ARG A 52 -13.50 5.19 -9.10
N HIS A 53 -13.84 5.74 -10.25
CA HIS A 53 -15.24 5.92 -10.68
C HIS A 53 -15.92 4.57 -10.94
N ALA A 54 -15.25 3.65 -11.64
CA ALA A 54 -15.76 2.30 -11.91
C ALA A 54 -15.99 1.49 -10.62
N LEU A 55 -15.02 1.56 -9.67
CA LEU A 55 -15.13 0.92 -8.35
C LEU A 55 -16.27 1.50 -7.51
N ARG A 56 -16.59 2.79 -7.66
CA ARG A 56 -17.70 3.42 -6.95
C ARG A 56 -19.07 3.04 -7.53
N ARG A 57 -19.15 2.77 -8.85
CA ARG A 57 -20.41 2.43 -9.53
C ARG A 57 -20.81 0.97 -9.41
N SER A 58 -19.86 0.05 -9.20
CA SER A 58 -20.14 -1.39 -9.18
C SER A 58 -19.66 -2.03 -7.88
N PRO A 59 -20.60 -2.38 -6.97
CA PRO A 59 -20.27 -3.07 -5.71
C PRO A 59 -19.58 -4.42 -5.96
N GLN A 60 -19.95 -5.11 -7.05
CA GLN A 60 -19.36 -6.40 -7.41
C GLN A 60 -17.89 -6.26 -7.84
N LEU A 61 -17.54 -5.21 -8.62
CA LEU A 61 -16.15 -4.93 -8.98
C LEU A 61 -15.33 -4.56 -7.74
N ARG A 62 -15.88 -3.76 -6.84
CA ARG A 62 -15.26 -3.41 -5.57
C ARG A 62 -14.92 -4.65 -4.73
N TYR A 63 -15.87 -5.59 -4.63
CA TYR A 63 -15.66 -6.86 -3.93
C TYR A 63 -14.58 -7.72 -4.59
N THR A 64 -14.65 -7.92 -5.92
CA THR A 64 -13.68 -8.77 -6.64
C THR A 64 -12.27 -8.21 -6.57
N VAL A 65 -12.10 -6.89 -6.71
CA VAL A 65 -10.79 -6.24 -6.57
C VAL A 65 -10.26 -6.38 -5.14
N ALA A 66 -11.09 -6.11 -4.14
CA ALA A 66 -10.74 -6.24 -2.73
C ALA A 66 -10.34 -7.68 -2.38
N GLN A 67 -11.05 -8.68 -2.89
CA GLN A 67 -10.73 -10.10 -2.68
C GLN A 67 -9.40 -10.50 -3.36
N ARG A 68 -9.14 -10.00 -4.58
CA ARG A 68 -7.85 -10.23 -5.25
C ARG A 68 -6.69 -9.58 -4.50
N MET A 69 -6.89 -8.40 -3.94
CA MET A 69 -5.87 -7.72 -3.12
C MET A 69 -5.58 -8.50 -1.82
N LEU A 70 -6.59 -9.07 -1.18
CA LEU A 70 -6.41 -9.94 0.00
C LEU A 70 -5.64 -11.23 -0.33
N ASN A 71 -5.77 -11.74 -1.55
CA ASN A 71 -5.07 -12.94 -2.01
C ASN A 71 -3.64 -12.67 -2.52
N ALA A 72 -3.21 -11.41 -2.55
CA ALA A 72 -1.85 -11.06 -2.98
C ALA A 72 -0.81 -11.51 -1.91
N PRO A 73 0.31 -12.16 -2.30
CA PRO A 73 1.18 -12.88 -1.36
C PRO A 73 1.87 -11.98 -0.31
N VAL A 74 2.09 -10.70 -0.59
CA VAL A 74 2.78 -9.78 0.33
C VAL A 74 1.81 -8.77 0.93
N VAL A 75 1.01 -8.11 0.08
CA VAL A 75 0.11 -7.03 0.49
C VAL A 75 -1.16 -7.60 1.15
N GLY A 76 -1.62 -8.78 0.71
CA GLY A 76 -2.87 -9.37 1.17
C GLY A 76 -2.85 -9.70 2.66
N SER A 77 -1.76 -10.27 3.17
CA SER A 77 -1.63 -10.58 4.60
C SER A 77 -1.62 -9.35 5.50
N ALA A 78 -1.01 -8.25 5.05
CA ALA A 78 -1.02 -6.98 5.77
C ALA A 78 -2.42 -6.35 5.75
N LEU A 79 -3.08 -6.36 4.59
CA LEU A 79 -4.42 -5.81 4.42
C LEU A 79 -5.46 -6.60 5.22
N ALA A 80 -5.37 -7.95 5.24
CA ALA A 80 -6.23 -8.81 6.04
C ALA A 80 -6.10 -8.51 7.53
N ARG A 81 -4.85 -8.38 8.03
CA ARG A 81 -4.61 -8.02 9.44
C ARG A 81 -5.10 -6.62 9.79
N PHE A 82 -4.89 -5.65 8.91
CA PHE A 82 -5.41 -4.29 9.12
C PHE A 82 -6.95 -4.26 9.20
N ALA A 83 -7.61 -4.96 8.28
CA ALA A 83 -9.07 -5.03 8.28
C ALA A 83 -9.60 -5.83 9.50
N ALA A 84 -8.92 -6.93 9.88
CA ALA A 84 -9.25 -7.70 11.08
C ALA A 84 -9.04 -6.88 12.35
N ALA A 85 -7.94 -6.12 12.47
CA ALA A 85 -7.68 -5.24 13.61
C ALA A 85 -8.80 -4.21 13.78
N ARG A 86 -9.19 -3.54 12.71
CA ARG A 86 -10.30 -2.57 12.73
C ARG A 86 -11.63 -3.23 13.12
N TRP A 87 -11.90 -4.41 12.58
CA TRP A 87 -13.09 -5.19 12.89
C TRP A 87 -13.13 -5.56 14.37
N CYS A 88 -12.05 -6.15 14.90
CA CYS A 88 -11.93 -6.51 16.31
C CYS A 88 -12.04 -5.27 17.22
N ARG A 89 -11.37 -4.17 16.87
CA ARG A 89 -11.43 -2.91 17.62
C ARG A 89 -12.86 -2.37 17.71
N SER A 90 -13.57 -2.35 16.59
CA SER A 90 -14.94 -1.86 16.54
C SER A 90 -15.87 -2.76 17.35
N LEU A 91 -15.74 -4.08 17.24
CA LEU A 91 -16.54 -5.02 18.00
C LEU A 91 -16.25 -4.93 19.52
N ALA A 92 -14.96 -4.86 19.90
CA ALA A 92 -14.55 -4.67 21.30
C ALA A 92 -15.16 -3.41 21.91
N THR A 93 -15.14 -2.30 21.17
CA THR A 93 -15.69 -1.03 21.63
C THR A 93 -17.22 -1.13 21.86
N LEU A 94 -17.93 -1.80 20.95
CA LEU A 94 -19.37 -1.99 21.08
C LEU A 94 -19.72 -2.91 22.27
N LEU A 95 -19.02 -4.03 22.42
CA LEU A 95 -19.22 -4.96 23.55
C LEU A 95 -18.85 -4.31 24.88
N GLY A 96 -17.73 -3.59 24.95
CA GLY A 96 -17.32 -2.84 26.12
C GLY A 96 -18.29 -1.71 26.52
N ALA A 97 -19.05 -1.20 25.56
CA ALA A 97 -20.17 -0.27 25.82
C ALA A 97 -21.47 -0.97 26.24
N GLY A 98 -21.46 -2.31 26.38
CA GLY A 98 -22.63 -3.10 26.79
C GLY A 98 -23.61 -3.34 25.63
N VAL A 99 -23.25 -3.10 24.39
CA VAL A 99 -24.11 -3.38 23.24
C VAL A 99 -24.22 -4.90 23.04
N PRO A 100 -25.41 -5.47 22.97
CA PRO A 100 -25.58 -6.89 22.69
C PRO A 100 -24.91 -7.29 21.39
N LEU A 101 -24.32 -8.50 21.32
CA LEU A 101 -23.56 -8.99 20.18
C LEU A 101 -24.35 -8.92 18.86
N ALA A 102 -25.67 -9.20 18.92
CA ALA A 102 -26.57 -9.11 17.77
C ALA A 102 -26.64 -7.70 17.17
N ASP A 103 -26.78 -6.68 18.01
CA ASP A 103 -26.87 -5.28 17.58
C ASP A 103 -25.50 -4.72 17.18
N ALA A 104 -24.45 -5.23 17.82
CA ALA A 104 -23.07 -4.88 17.47
C ALA A 104 -22.75 -5.29 16.03
N PHE A 105 -23.19 -6.45 15.56
CA PHE A 105 -22.98 -6.87 14.17
C PHE A 105 -23.66 -5.95 13.16
N ALA A 106 -24.88 -5.50 13.41
CA ALA A 106 -25.61 -4.58 12.52
C ALA A 106 -24.88 -3.22 12.36
N THR A 107 -24.23 -2.77 13.43
CA THR A 107 -23.42 -1.55 13.41
C THR A 107 -22.08 -1.80 12.69
N LEU A 108 -21.45 -2.94 12.96
CA LEU A 108 -20.15 -3.32 12.44
C LEU A 108 -20.16 -3.54 10.93
N GLU A 109 -21.23 -4.09 10.36
CA GLU A 109 -21.43 -4.27 8.92
C GLU A 109 -21.25 -2.94 8.18
N ARG A 110 -21.86 -1.87 8.69
CA ARG A 110 -21.76 -0.53 8.11
C ARG A 110 -20.42 0.15 8.36
N ALA A 111 -19.74 -0.18 9.45
CA ALA A 111 -18.49 0.44 9.89
C ALA A 111 -17.23 -0.22 9.31
N SER A 112 -17.32 -1.45 8.78
CA SER A 112 -16.17 -2.25 8.34
C SER A 112 -15.32 -1.58 7.25
N GLY A 113 -15.94 -0.83 6.34
CA GLY A 113 -15.25 -0.04 5.31
C GLY A 113 -14.50 -0.86 4.26
N HIS A 114 -14.50 -2.20 4.38
CA HIS A 114 -13.87 -3.13 3.44
C HIS A 114 -14.89 -4.15 2.95
N PRO A 115 -15.16 -4.24 1.63
CA PRO A 115 -16.31 -4.99 1.11
C PRO A 115 -16.31 -6.49 1.44
N VAL A 116 -15.13 -7.10 1.59
CA VAL A 116 -15.00 -8.51 1.97
C VAL A 116 -15.38 -8.69 3.43
N PHE A 117 -14.96 -7.78 4.32
CA PHE A 117 -15.30 -7.82 5.74
C PHE A 117 -16.76 -7.43 6.02
N GLU A 118 -17.34 -6.51 5.23
CA GLU A 118 -18.79 -6.21 5.27
C GLU A 118 -19.59 -7.49 5.06
N ARG A 119 -19.30 -8.21 3.98
CA ARG A 119 -19.99 -9.47 3.65
C ARG A 119 -19.69 -10.61 4.62
N ALA A 120 -18.45 -10.68 5.11
CA ALA A 120 -18.07 -11.62 6.16
C ALA A 120 -18.85 -11.37 7.45
N THR A 121 -19.01 -10.11 7.85
CA THR A 121 -19.78 -9.71 9.06
C THR A 121 -21.23 -10.14 8.95
N GLU A 122 -21.88 -9.94 7.81
CA GLU A 122 -23.25 -10.43 7.55
C GLU A 122 -23.35 -11.95 7.72
N GLN A 123 -22.41 -12.70 7.15
CA GLN A 123 -22.38 -14.16 7.27
C GLN A 123 -22.11 -14.64 8.69
N ILE A 124 -21.20 -13.98 9.41
CA ILE A 124 -20.88 -14.25 10.81
C ILE A 124 -22.12 -13.99 11.67
N ALA A 125 -22.72 -12.82 11.52
CA ALA A 125 -23.95 -12.46 12.25
C ALA A 125 -25.05 -13.50 12.06
N ALA A 126 -25.32 -13.89 10.82
CA ALA A 126 -26.33 -14.89 10.51
C ALA A 126 -26.04 -16.27 11.13
N ARG A 127 -24.79 -16.65 11.36
CA ARG A 127 -24.40 -17.91 12.01
C ARG A 127 -24.46 -17.82 13.53
N VAL A 128 -23.92 -16.73 14.08
CA VAL A 128 -23.94 -16.49 15.55
C VAL A 128 -25.35 -16.36 16.10
N LEU A 129 -26.24 -15.69 15.38
CA LEU A 129 -27.66 -15.62 15.73
C LEU A 129 -28.37 -16.98 15.71
N ARG A 130 -27.82 -17.98 15.00
CA ARG A 130 -28.29 -19.36 15.02
C ARG A 130 -27.62 -20.23 16.11
N GLY A 131 -26.78 -19.62 16.95
CA GLY A 131 -26.10 -20.30 18.04
C GLY A 131 -24.75 -20.92 17.67
N VAL A 132 -24.19 -20.61 16.48
CA VAL A 132 -22.81 -21.04 16.12
C VAL A 132 -21.84 -20.16 16.88
N ARG A 133 -20.74 -20.75 17.36
CA ARG A 133 -19.67 -20.00 18.05
C ARG A 133 -19.09 -18.94 17.14
N LEU A 134 -18.72 -17.80 17.73
CA LEU A 134 -18.13 -16.68 16.97
C LEU A 134 -16.85 -17.08 16.23
N ALA A 135 -15.96 -17.80 16.92
CA ALA A 135 -14.71 -18.29 16.32
C ALA A 135 -14.95 -19.20 15.10
N ASP A 136 -15.92 -20.13 15.19
CA ASP A 136 -16.26 -21.04 14.09
C ASP A 136 -16.88 -20.29 12.91
N ALA A 137 -17.72 -19.29 13.20
CA ALA A 137 -18.32 -18.44 12.18
C ALA A 137 -17.26 -17.58 11.46
N MET A 138 -16.27 -17.06 12.19
CA MET A 138 -15.14 -16.30 11.64
C MET A 138 -14.21 -17.17 10.79
N HIS A 139 -13.87 -18.37 11.28
CA HIS A 139 -13.08 -19.34 10.52
C HIS A 139 -13.75 -19.69 9.19
N ALA A 140 -15.05 -19.95 9.23
CA ALA A 140 -15.82 -20.28 8.04
C ALA A 140 -16.01 -19.11 7.06
N ALA A 141 -15.83 -17.87 7.50
CA ALA A 141 -15.82 -16.69 6.62
C ALA A 141 -14.50 -16.57 5.80
N GLY A 142 -13.40 -17.17 6.27
CA GLY A 142 -12.16 -17.37 5.52
C GLY A 142 -11.35 -16.10 5.22
N CYS A 143 -11.74 -14.94 5.76
CA CYS A 143 -11.02 -13.67 5.55
C CYS A 143 -10.21 -13.22 6.78
N PHE A 144 -10.40 -13.88 7.92
CA PHE A 144 -9.65 -13.62 9.13
C PHE A 144 -8.44 -14.54 9.22
N PRO A 145 -7.25 -14.02 9.59
CA PRO A 145 -6.08 -14.83 9.86
C PRO A 145 -6.30 -15.75 11.08
N ASP A 146 -5.68 -16.92 11.11
CA ASP A 146 -5.82 -17.90 12.20
C ASP A 146 -5.32 -17.38 13.54
N ASP A 147 -4.29 -16.52 13.53
CA ASP A 147 -3.76 -15.82 14.71
C ASP A 147 -4.75 -14.84 15.36
N VAL A 148 -5.81 -14.48 14.64
CA VAL A 148 -6.94 -13.69 15.15
C VAL A 148 -8.06 -14.61 15.66
N VAL A 149 -8.36 -15.68 14.93
CA VAL A 149 -9.52 -16.56 15.25
C VAL A 149 -9.28 -17.41 16.48
N GLN A 150 -8.08 -17.97 16.65
CA GLN A 150 -7.78 -18.88 17.77
C GLN A 150 -7.93 -18.23 19.16
N PRO A 151 -7.41 -17.02 19.44
CA PRO A 151 -7.63 -16.39 20.73
C PRO A 151 -9.11 -16.06 21.01
N ILE A 152 -9.89 -15.76 19.97
CA ILE A 152 -11.33 -15.49 20.09
C ILE A 152 -12.09 -16.75 20.56
N ALA A 153 -11.69 -17.94 20.10
CA ALA A 153 -12.28 -19.19 20.56
C ALA A 153 -12.12 -19.39 22.08
N VAL A 154 -10.94 -19.05 22.61
CA VAL A 154 -10.67 -19.12 24.07
C VAL A 154 -11.44 -18.05 24.82
N ALA A 155 -11.52 -16.84 24.29
CA ALA A 155 -12.25 -15.74 24.90
C ALA A 155 -13.76 -15.98 24.96
N GLU A 156 -14.30 -16.67 23.95
CA GLU A 156 -15.71 -17.05 23.91
C GLU A 156 -16.05 -18.06 25.01
N GLU A 157 -15.14 -18.99 25.32
CA GLU A 157 -15.30 -19.96 26.43
C GLU A 157 -15.20 -19.31 27.81
N THR A 158 -14.34 -18.31 27.93
CA THR A 158 -14.10 -17.62 29.22
C THR A 158 -15.04 -16.43 29.44
N GLY A 159 -15.81 -16.02 28.44
CA GLY A 159 -16.70 -14.86 28.50
C GLY A 159 -16.01 -13.50 28.45
N ALA A 160 -14.70 -13.46 28.10
CA ALA A 160 -13.88 -12.24 28.07
C ALA A 160 -13.67 -11.75 26.61
N LEU A 161 -14.73 -11.77 25.80
CA LEU A 161 -14.65 -11.40 24.39
C LEU A 161 -14.25 -9.95 24.14
N ASP A 162 -14.73 -9.01 24.93
CA ASP A 162 -14.48 -7.58 24.81
C ASP A 162 -13.00 -7.23 25.00
N THR A 163 -12.42 -7.76 26.06
CA THR A 163 -11.00 -7.55 26.39
C THR A 163 -10.08 -8.23 25.37
N MET A 164 -10.37 -9.48 25.05
CA MET A 164 -9.57 -10.25 24.08
C MET A 164 -9.61 -9.63 22.67
N LEU A 165 -10.77 -9.17 22.21
CA LEU A 165 -10.88 -8.48 20.92
C LEU A 165 -10.07 -7.17 20.89
N ALA A 166 -10.05 -6.43 22.02
CA ALA A 166 -9.23 -5.23 22.16
C ALA A 166 -7.71 -5.54 22.11
N ASP A 167 -7.31 -6.63 22.77
CA ASP A 167 -5.92 -7.10 22.79
C ASP A 167 -5.45 -7.56 21.40
N ILE A 168 -6.28 -8.34 20.70
CA ILE A 168 -6.02 -8.79 19.33
C ILE A 168 -5.89 -7.58 18.39
N ALA A 169 -6.79 -6.61 18.50
CA ALA A 169 -6.71 -5.39 17.70
C ALA A 169 -5.38 -4.65 17.93
N SER A 170 -5.00 -4.47 19.21
CA SER A 170 -3.73 -3.85 19.59
C SER A 170 -2.51 -4.62 19.10
N LEU A 171 -2.55 -5.95 19.13
CA LEU A 171 -1.48 -6.80 18.63
C LEU A 171 -1.32 -6.65 17.13
N CYS A 172 -2.41 -6.70 16.37
CA CYS A 172 -2.39 -6.53 14.92
C CYS A 172 -1.90 -5.13 14.52
N GLU A 173 -2.32 -4.08 15.23
CA GLU A 173 -1.87 -2.70 15.02
C GLU A 173 -0.35 -2.59 15.22
N ARG A 174 0.18 -3.10 16.36
CA ARG A 174 1.64 -3.12 16.62
C ARG A 174 2.42 -3.89 15.57
N GLN A 175 1.91 -5.01 15.08
CA GLN A 175 2.56 -5.78 14.01
C GLN A 175 2.60 -5.02 12.69
N LEU A 176 1.59 -4.23 12.39
CA LEU A 176 1.56 -3.37 11.21
C LEU A 176 2.54 -2.22 11.33
N ASP A 177 2.56 -1.54 12.49
CA ASP A 177 3.49 -0.45 12.77
C ASP A 177 4.94 -0.94 12.65
N ALA A 178 5.28 -2.08 13.25
CA ALA A 178 6.61 -2.68 13.13
C ALA A 178 7.01 -2.99 11.66
N ARG A 179 6.07 -3.40 10.82
CA ARG A 179 6.33 -3.61 9.39
C ARG A 179 6.53 -2.31 8.63
N LEU A 180 5.74 -1.27 8.95
CA LEU A 180 5.89 0.06 8.37
C LEU A 180 7.24 0.68 8.77
N ASP A 181 7.63 0.55 10.03
CA ASP A 181 8.92 1.01 10.54
C ASP A 181 10.09 0.30 9.84
N ALA A 182 9.99 -1.01 9.62
CA ALA A 182 10.99 -1.77 8.90
C ALA A 182 11.11 -1.31 7.42
N LEU A 183 9.98 -1.02 6.77
CA LEU A 183 9.98 -0.45 5.42
C LEU A 183 10.57 0.97 5.37
N ALA A 184 10.25 1.80 6.35
CA ALA A 184 10.81 3.14 6.49
C ALA A 184 12.32 3.11 6.72
N ALA A 185 12.80 2.21 7.58
CA ALA A 185 14.22 2.01 7.86
C ALA A 185 15.03 1.56 6.62
N LEU A 186 14.41 0.80 5.71
CA LEU A 186 15.03 0.43 4.43
C LEU A 186 14.97 1.58 3.41
N GLY A 187 13.99 2.46 3.53
CA GLY A 187 13.81 3.60 2.63
C GLY A 187 14.96 4.61 2.70
N GLU A 188 15.47 4.90 3.89
CA GLU A 188 16.54 5.87 4.11
C GLU A 188 17.84 5.51 3.38
N PRO A 189 18.44 4.31 3.55
CA PRO A 189 19.62 3.90 2.80
C PRO A 189 19.39 3.87 1.29
N LEU A 190 18.19 3.45 0.86
CA LEU A 190 17.86 3.39 -0.56
C LEU A 190 17.85 4.79 -1.20
N ILE A 191 17.27 5.78 -0.52
CA ILE A 191 17.26 7.17 -1.00
C ILE A 191 18.69 7.71 -1.10
N VAL A 192 19.55 7.46 -0.10
CA VAL A 192 20.94 7.91 -0.10
C VAL A 192 21.72 7.27 -1.26
N ILE A 193 21.55 5.96 -1.50
CA ILE A 193 22.21 5.26 -2.61
C ILE A 193 21.74 5.81 -3.97
N VAL A 194 20.44 5.95 -4.15
CA VAL A 194 19.85 6.47 -5.40
C VAL A 194 20.29 7.90 -5.66
N LEU A 195 20.26 8.75 -4.64
CA LEU A 195 20.69 10.15 -4.76
C LEU A 195 22.19 10.25 -5.03
N GLY A 196 23.00 9.47 -4.31
CA GLY A 196 24.45 9.43 -4.52
C GLY A 196 24.81 8.92 -5.92
N ALA A 197 24.16 7.88 -6.40
CA ALA A 197 24.35 7.37 -7.75
C ALA A 197 23.93 8.41 -8.82
N LEU A 198 22.83 9.11 -8.60
CA LEU A 198 22.32 10.13 -9.53
C LEU A 198 23.25 11.35 -9.58
N VAL A 199 23.70 11.84 -8.43
CA VAL A 199 24.66 12.97 -8.35
C VAL A 199 26.02 12.55 -8.93
N GLY A 200 26.52 11.35 -8.58
CA GLY A 200 27.76 10.81 -9.13
C GLY A 200 27.72 10.66 -10.65
N ALA A 201 26.64 10.13 -11.19
CA ALA A 201 26.45 10.02 -12.64
C ALA A 201 26.41 11.40 -13.32
N LEU A 202 25.77 12.38 -12.70
CA LEU A 202 25.70 13.75 -13.21
C LEU A 202 27.07 14.42 -13.22
N VAL A 203 27.85 14.27 -12.15
CA VAL A 203 29.21 14.80 -12.05
C VAL A 203 30.10 14.17 -13.12
N ILE A 204 30.08 12.83 -13.24
CA ILE A 204 30.86 12.13 -14.27
C ILE A 204 30.45 12.60 -15.68
N ALA A 205 29.18 12.72 -15.95
CA ALA A 205 28.67 13.16 -17.26
C ALA A 205 29.07 14.60 -17.60
N MET A 206 29.28 15.46 -16.59
CA MET A 206 29.76 16.85 -16.79
C MET A 206 31.29 16.94 -16.91
N TYR A 207 32.05 16.13 -16.15
CA TYR A 207 33.50 16.17 -16.16
C TYR A 207 34.15 15.43 -17.34
N LEU A 208 33.51 14.35 -17.82
CA LEU A 208 34.03 13.53 -18.90
C LEU A 208 34.33 14.33 -20.20
N PRO A 209 33.44 15.22 -20.66
CA PRO A 209 33.71 16.06 -21.84
C PRO A 209 34.85 17.04 -21.64
N ILE A 210 35.00 17.59 -20.41
CA ILE A 210 36.09 18.55 -20.10
C ILE A 210 37.45 17.85 -20.16
N LEU A 211 37.54 16.62 -19.63
CA LEU A 211 38.77 15.81 -19.70
C LEU A 211 39.14 15.40 -21.12
N GLN A 212 38.15 15.14 -21.99
CA GLN A 212 38.41 14.82 -23.40
C GLN A 212 38.91 16.02 -24.20
N LEU A 213 38.46 17.24 -23.92
CA LEU A 213 39.00 18.47 -24.54
C LEU A 213 40.45 18.73 -24.12
N GLY A 214 40.81 18.42 -22.88
CA GLY A 214 42.21 18.57 -22.41
C GLY A 214 43.19 17.56 -23.02
N ASN A 215 42.73 16.50 -23.65
CA ASN A 215 43.56 15.46 -24.30
C ASN A 215 43.74 15.68 -25.81
N VAL A 216 43.11 16.72 -26.38
CA VAL A 216 43.14 17.05 -27.82
C VAL A 216 44.07 18.27 -28.09
N VAL A 217 44.53 18.92 -27.04
CA VAL A 217 45.56 19.96 -27.05
C VAL A 217 46.91 19.36 -26.66
#